data_4b9da1327fa38262508266401ad2f4b0
#
_entry.id   4b9da1327fa38262508266401ad2f4b0
#
_cell.length_a   1.000
_cell.length_b   1.000
_cell.length_c   1.000
_cell.angle_alpha   90.00
_cell.angle_beta   90.00
_cell.angle_gamma   90.00
#
_symmetry.space_group_name_H-M   'P 1'
#
loop_
_entity.id
_entity.type
_entity.pdbx_description
1 polymer ?
#
loop_
_entity_poly.entity_id
_entity_poly.type
_entity_poly.pdbx_seq_one_letter_code
_entity_poly.pdbx_strand_id
1 'polypeptide(L)'
;MKITELEPKQLWANFASLNAVPRPSKKEEKVIAFMVAFGKSLGLDTYQDETGNVIIKKPASAGMENRKTVVLQSHLDMVHQKNNDTVFDFSTEGIKMLVDGDWVRAEGTTLGADNGIGVASIMAILQSKDIAHPAIEALFTIDEETGMTGAKGLKGGLLSGAYLLNLDTEEDDEIDIGCAGGVDVSAFREYDTIPTPTEAVAYTLSVKGLHGGHSGMDIHKGYANANKLMNRLLFTCSEKFDLHIAEINGGGLRNAIPRESVAIITVDKNEKEAFEKEIAQLTLDLQHEYAVTEPTLNVLLSPTALPERVMEIEEQEDVLRAIYAAFNGVYKMSQSIADLVETSNNIARVELKNGEINVYCLTRSASETSKNDLADTIRAAFELAGFEVEYTGSYPGWEPKVDAEILKIVKEQYENLFGETPQVVACHAGLECGILGTNYPTMEMVSFGPTIKGAHSPAERVNIASVEKFWKFLLSILKNIPAK
;
A
#
# COMPACT_ATOMS: atom_id res chain seq x y z
N MET A 1 12.23 -8.26 -31.78
CA MET A 1 10.87 -7.76 -32.10
C MET A 1 10.77 -6.36 -31.51
N LYS A 2 10.19 -5.42 -32.24
CA LYS A 2 9.96 -4.07 -31.69
C LYS A 2 8.66 -4.10 -30.86
N ILE A 3 8.59 -3.30 -29.81
CA ILE A 3 7.40 -3.24 -28.94
C ILE A 3 6.15 -2.85 -29.74
N THR A 4 6.28 -1.95 -30.70
CA THR A 4 5.19 -1.51 -31.60
C THR A 4 4.72 -2.58 -32.60
N GLU A 5 5.38 -3.74 -32.66
CA GLU A 5 5.00 -4.88 -33.50
C GLU A 5 4.20 -5.94 -32.71
N LEU A 6 4.10 -5.79 -31.38
CA LEU A 6 3.32 -6.64 -30.49
C LEU A 6 1.82 -6.40 -30.68
N GLU A 7 0.99 -7.43 -30.43
CA GLU A 7 -0.47 -7.31 -30.42
C GLU A 7 -1.00 -7.08 -28.99
N PRO A 8 -1.97 -6.18 -28.83
CA PRO A 8 -2.65 -5.32 -29.82
C PRO A 8 -1.77 -4.12 -30.20
N LYS A 9 -1.52 -3.95 -31.50
CA LYS A 9 -0.57 -2.95 -32.02
C LYS A 9 -0.79 -1.54 -31.51
N GLN A 10 -2.06 -1.08 -31.51
CA GLN A 10 -2.38 0.29 -31.12
C GLN A 10 -2.09 0.54 -29.64
N LEU A 11 -2.38 -0.44 -28.76
CA LEU A 11 -2.07 -0.37 -27.34
C LEU A 11 -0.56 -0.24 -27.12
N TRP A 12 0.23 -1.13 -27.72
CA TRP A 12 1.69 -1.10 -27.56
C TRP A 12 2.34 0.15 -28.20
N ALA A 13 1.77 0.66 -29.29
CA ALA A 13 2.21 1.92 -29.86
C ALA A 13 1.93 3.11 -28.92
N ASN A 14 0.77 3.12 -28.27
CA ASN A 14 0.43 4.12 -27.25
C ASN A 14 1.31 4.00 -26.02
N PHE A 15 1.58 2.79 -25.54
CA PHE A 15 2.48 2.57 -24.41
C PHE A 15 3.90 3.07 -24.73
N ALA A 16 4.39 2.81 -25.96
CA ALA A 16 5.67 3.33 -26.40
C ALA A 16 5.70 4.87 -26.46
N SER A 17 4.60 5.48 -26.92
CA SER A 17 4.48 6.95 -26.99
C SER A 17 4.41 7.57 -25.60
N LEU A 18 3.68 6.96 -24.69
CA LEU A 18 3.57 7.39 -23.29
C LEU A 18 4.92 7.30 -22.58
N ASN A 19 5.61 6.18 -22.71
CA ASN A 19 6.93 5.95 -22.08
C ASN A 19 8.08 6.76 -22.68
N ALA A 20 7.87 7.37 -23.85
CA ALA A 20 8.78 8.38 -24.38
C ALA A 20 8.68 9.73 -23.64
N VAL A 21 7.60 9.94 -22.86
CA VAL A 21 7.37 11.15 -22.04
C VAL A 21 7.79 10.89 -20.61
N PRO A 22 8.73 11.69 -20.05
CA PRO A 22 9.06 11.62 -18.63
C PRO A 22 7.82 11.88 -17.75
N ARG A 23 7.56 10.96 -16.80
CA ARG A 23 6.36 10.99 -15.94
C ARG A 23 6.59 10.47 -14.51
N PRO A 24 7.75 10.78 -13.87
CA PRO A 24 7.95 10.34 -12.50
C PRO A 24 6.96 11.05 -11.56
N SER A 25 6.47 10.34 -10.55
CA SER A 25 5.56 10.90 -9.53
C SER A 25 6.08 12.22 -8.98
N LYS A 26 5.21 13.19 -8.75
CA LYS A 26 5.48 14.59 -8.37
C LYS A 26 6.08 15.47 -9.48
N LYS A 27 6.21 14.98 -10.71
CA LYS A 27 6.72 15.76 -11.86
C LYS A 27 5.98 15.39 -13.16
N GLU A 28 4.66 15.42 -13.11
CA GLU A 28 3.77 14.94 -14.16
C GLU A 28 3.42 15.99 -15.22
N GLU A 29 3.95 17.21 -15.16
CA GLU A 29 3.56 18.31 -16.05
C GLU A 29 3.69 17.93 -17.54
N LYS A 30 4.72 17.15 -17.89
CA LYS A 30 4.95 16.73 -19.29
C LYS A 30 3.91 15.71 -19.76
N VAL A 31 3.58 14.73 -18.92
CA VAL A 31 2.60 13.70 -19.28
C VAL A 31 1.17 14.26 -19.25
N ILE A 32 0.87 15.19 -18.35
CA ILE A 32 -0.39 15.93 -18.34
C ILE A 32 -0.56 16.69 -19.68
N ALA A 33 0.45 17.47 -20.06
CA ALA A 33 0.44 18.20 -21.32
C ALA A 33 0.30 17.27 -22.56
N PHE A 34 0.98 16.12 -22.52
CA PHE A 34 0.88 15.07 -23.54
C PHE A 34 -0.56 14.55 -23.63
N MET A 35 -1.20 14.21 -22.51
CA MET A 35 -2.55 13.65 -22.50
C MET A 35 -3.61 14.68 -22.91
N VAL A 36 -3.47 15.94 -22.47
CA VAL A 36 -4.33 17.04 -22.93
C VAL A 36 -4.23 17.26 -24.44
N ALA A 37 -2.99 17.27 -24.98
CA ALA A 37 -2.77 17.40 -26.42
C ALA A 37 -3.35 16.20 -27.19
N PHE A 38 -3.21 14.99 -26.64
CA PHE A 38 -3.77 13.77 -27.21
C PHE A 38 -5.29 13.86 -27.37
N GLY A 39 -6.05 14.18 -26.31
CA GLY A 39 -7.51 14.30 -26.36
C GLY A 39 -7.96 15.38 -27.36
N LYS A 40 -7.30 16.54 -27.33
CA LYS A 40 -7.59 17.63 -28.30
C LYS A 40 -7.30 17.23 -29.74
N SER A 41 -6.25 16.47 -30.01
CA SER A 41 -5.91 15.99 -31.34
C SER A 41 -6.98 15.09 -31.95
N LEU A 42 -7.74 14.39 -31.12
CA LEU A 42 -8.88 13.55 -31.51
C LEU A 42 -10.18 14.33 -31.66
N GLY A 43 -10.20 15.62 -31.35
CA GLY A 43 -11.40 16.46 -31.33
C GLY A 43 -12.38 16.09 -30.20
N LEU A 44 -11.91 15.42 -29.14
CA LEU A 44 -12.72 15.02 -28.00
C LEU A 44 -12.76 16.13 -26.93
N ASP A 45 -13.87 16.19 -26.20
CA ASP A 45 -13.99 17.07 -25.03
C ASP A 45 -12.93 16.68 -24.00
N THR A 46 -12.01 17.61 -23.74
CA THR A 46 -10.82 17.36 -22.90
C THR A 46 -10.69 18.46 -21.87
N TYR A 47 -10.75 18.06 -20.60
CA TYR A 47 -10.69 18.93 -19.44
C TYR A 47 -9.53 18.52 -18.53
N GLN A 48 -8.75 19.49 -18.08
CA GLN A 48 -7.78 19.34 -17.00
C GLN A 48 -8.33 20.04 -15.77
N ASP A 49 -8.41 19.33 -14.63
CA ASP A 49 -8.87 19.93 -13.38
C ASP A 49 -7.77 20.75 -12.69
N GLU A 50 -8.13 21.39 -11.58
CA GLU A 50 -7.21 22.25 -10.81
C GLU A 50 -6.04 21.46 -10.16
N THR A 51 -6.23 20.15 -9.95
CA THR A 51 -5.23 19.28 -9.36
C THR A 51 -4.21 18.79 -10.40
N GLY A 52 -4.64 18.67 -11.65
CA GLY A 52 -3.83 18.17 -12.77
C GLY A 52 -4.37 16.90 -13.41
N ASN A 53 -5.49 16.35 -12.89
CA ASN A 53 -6.13 15.21 -13.53
C ASN A 53 -6.64 15.61 -14.93
N VAL A 54 -6.64 14.66 -15.85
CA VAL A 54 -7.13 14.85 -17.20
C VAL A 54 -8.36 13.99 -17.42
N ILE A 55 -9.47 14.62 -17.87
CA ILE A 55 -10.71 13.95 -18.22
C ILE A 55 -10.96 14.13 -19.72
N ILE A 56 -11.13 13.02 -20.45
CA ILE A 56 -11.45 13.03 -21.88
C ILE A 56 -12.78 12.29 -22.08
N LYS A 57 -13.77 12.99 -22.67
CA LYS A 57 -15.10 12.42 -22.91
C LYS A 57 -15.26 12.01 -24.36
N LYS A 58 -15.68 10.75 -24.55
CA LYS A 58 -15.95 10.18 -25.87
C LYS A 58 -17.44 9.79 -25.98
N PRO A 59 -18.20 10.27 -26.99
CA PRO A 59 -19.56 9.81 -27.22
C PRO A 59 -19.63 8.31 -27.47
N ALA A 60 -20.78 7.69 -27.19
CA ALA A 60 -21.00 6.28 -27.48
C ALA A 60 -20.81 5.97 -28.97
N SER A 61 -20.32 4.79 -29.26
CA SER A 61 -20.31 4.26 -30.64
C SER A 61 -21.76 3.98 -31.11
N ALA A 62 -21.95 3.94 -32.43
CA ALA A 62 -23.25 3.71 -33.06
C ALA A 62 -23.95 2.45 -32.49
N GLY A 63 -25.20 2.62 -32.05
CA GLY A 63 -26.01 1.55 -31.44
C GLY A 63 -25.74 1.32 -29.92
N MET A 64 -24.88 2.11 -29.28
CA MET A 64 -24.56 2.02 -27.86
C MET A 64 -25.03 3.26 -27.06
N GLU A 65 -25.76 4.18 -27.66
CA GLU A 65 -26.11 5.49 -27.09
C GLU A 65 -27.03 5.38 -25.85
N ASN A 66 -27.84 4.33 -25.78
CA ASN A 66 -28.73 4.07 -24.65
C ASN A 66 -28.10 3.27 -23.51
N ARG A 67 -26.81 2.99 -23.57
CA ARG A 67 -26.07 2.25 -22.52
C ARG A 67 -25.65 3.19 -21.41
N LYS A 68 -25.47 2.63 -20.20
CA LYS A 68 -24.91 3.36 -19.06
C LYS A 68 -23.51 3.89 -19.38
N THR A 69 -23.21 5.11 -18.98
CA THR A 69 -21.88 5.71 -19.17
C THR A 69 -20.85 5.00 -18.28
N VAL A 70 -19.65 4.80 -18.80
CA VAL A 70 -18.53 4.15 -18.11
C VAL A 70 -17.37 5.14 -17.93
N VAL A 71 -16.83 5.18 -16.73
CA VAL A 71 -15.54 5.80 -16.45
C VAL A 71 -14.45 4.76 -16.64
N LEU A 72 -13.44 5.04 -17.45
CA LEU A 72 -12.19 4.28 -17.53
C LEU A 72 -11.12 5.07 -16.78
N GLN A 73 -10.48 4.48 -15.78
CA GLN A 73 -9.55 5.20 -14.94
C GLN A 73 -8.18 4.50 -14.89
N SER A 74 -7.12 5.32 -14.96
CA SER A 74 -5.71 4.94 -14.79
C SER A 74 -4.91 6.15 -14.33
N HIS A 75 -3.77 5.93 -13.66
CA HIS A 75 -2.88 7.02 -13.27
C HIS A 75 -1.77 7.28 -14.30
N LEU A 76 -1.32 8.53 -14.40
CA LEU A 76 -0.32 8.97 -15.38
C LEU A 76 1.11 8.85 -14.89
N ASP A 77 1.33 8.96 -13.60
CA ASP A 77 2.66 8.89 -13.00
C ASP A 77 3.22 7.45 -12.97
N MET A 78 4.42 7.31 -12.52
CA MET A 78 5.08 6.02 -12.30
C MET A 78 6.14 6.14 -11.21
N VAL A 79 6.37 5.06 -10.48
CA VAL A 79 7.54 4.93 -9.59
C VAL A 79 8.83 5.03 -10.41
N HIS A 80 9.79 5.79 -9.92
CA HIS A 80 11.04 6.09 -10.60
C HIS A 80 12.25 5.51 -9.86
N GLN A 81 12.48 4.20 -10.07
CA GLN A 81 13.60 3.46 -9.50
C GLN A 81 14.57 2.98 -10.59
N LYS A 82 15.85 2.96 -10.28
CA LYS A 82 16.90 2.45 -11.17
C LYS A 82 17.98 1.71 -10.38
N ASN A 83 18.73 0.84 -11.06
CA ASN A 83 19.91 0.23 -10.46
C ASN A 83 21.00 1.29 -10.21
N ASN A 84 21.84 1.07 -9.21
CA ASN A 84 22.90 2.03 -8.83
C ASN A 84 23.90 2.33 -9.93
N ASP A 85 24.14 1.36 -10.82
CA ASP A 85 25.05 1.46 -11.98
C ASP A 85 24.37 2.01 -13.25
N THR A 86 23.05 2.23 -13.23
CA THR A 86 22.30 2.76 -14.35
C THR A 86 22.39 4.29 -14.39
N VAL A 87 22.89 4.83 -15.50
CA VAL A 87 22.88 6.27 -15.77
C VAL A 87 21.59 6.62 -16.50
N PHE A 88 20.65 7.25 -15.81
CA PHE A 88 19.33 7.62 -16.33
C PHE A 88 18.73 8.79 -15.54
N ASP A 89 18.09 9.73 -16.21
CA ASP A 89 17.36 10.85 -15.61
C ASP A 89 15.87 10.78 -15.96
N PHE A 90 15.06 10.33 -15.01
CA PHE A 90 13.60 10.23 -15.14
C PHE A 90 12.91 11.57 -15.43
N SER A 91 13.55 12.70 -15.21
CA SER A 91 12.95 14.02 -15.48
C SER A 91 13.11 14.44 -16.96
N THR A 92 14.02 13.81 -17.69
CA THR A 92 14.38 14.24 -19.06
C THR A 92 14.37 13.13 -20.08
N GLU A 93 14.57 11.87 -19.68
CA GLU A 93 14.66 10.73 -20.58
C GLU A 93 13.39 9.89 -20.56
N GLY A 94 13.01 9.37 -21.73
CA GLY A 94 11.96 8.35 -21.86
C GLY A 94 12.49 6.96 -21.54
N ILE A 95 11.62 6.06 -21.09
CA ILE A 95 11.96 4.70 -20.68
C ILE A 95 12.46 3.87 -21.87
N LYS A 96 13.60 3.24 -21.71
CA LYS A 96 14.21 2.35 -22.72
C LYS A 96 13.66 0.94 -22.57
N MET A 97 12.60 0.66 -23.32
CA MET A 97 11.90 -0.62 -23.27
C MET A 97 12.52 -1.66 -24.19
N LEU A 98 12.45 -2.93 -23.77
CA LEU A 98 12.88 -4.08 -24.59
C LEU A 98 11.95 -5.29 -24.38
N VAL A 99 11.87 -6.13 -25.40
CA VAL A 99 11.19 -7.43 -25.34
C VAL A 99 12.20 -8.47 -24.86
N ASP A 100 11.83 -9.21 -23.82
CA ASP A 100 12.63 -10.26 -23.19
C ASP A 100 11.79 -11.53 -23.02
N GLY A 101 11.85 -12.43 -24.01
CA GLY A 101 10.98 -13.59 -24.08
C GLY A 101 9.50 -13.20 -24.15
N ASP A 102 8.73 -13.66 -23.20
CA ASP A 102 7.28 -13.39 -23.08
C ASP A 102 6.95 -12.06 -22.35
N TRP A 103 7.97 -11.27 -22.05
CA TRP A 103 7.86 -10.07 -21.24
C TRP A 103 8.37 -8.81 -21.96
N VAL A 104 7.79 -7.68 -21.60
CA VAL A 104 8.38 -6.37 -21.84
C VAL A 104 8.92 -5.84 -20.53
N ARG A 105 10.14 -5.32 -20.53
CA ARG A 105 10.84 -4.70 -19.40
C ARG A 105 11.62 -3.46 -19.81
N ALA A 106 12.16 -2.74 -18.85
CA ALA A 106 13.05 -1.60 -19.09
C ALA A 106 14.53 -1.97 -18.89
N GLU A 107 15.41 -1.13 -19.37
CA GLU A 107 16.86 -1.27 -19.29
C GLU A 107 17.38 -0.62 -18.00
N GLY A 108 17.40 -1.38 -16.89
CA GLY A 108 17.95 -0.94 -15.60
C GLY A 108 17.11 0.07 -14.82
N THR A 109 15.88 0.33 -15.26
CA THR A 109 14.91 1.22 -14.60
C THR A 109 13.59 0.51 -14.40
N THR A 110 12.67 1.10 -13.59
CA THR A 110 11.25 0.77 -13.66
C THR A 110 10.72 0.92 -15.07
N LEU A 111 9.73 0.11 -15.44
CA LEU A 111 9.12 0.11 -16.77
C LEU A 111 7.97 1.12 -16.89
N GLY A 112 7.21 1.32 -15.80
CA GLY A 112 5.97 2.08 -15.80
C GLY A 112 4.83 1.37 -16.52
N ALA A 113 4.79 0.03 -16.50
CA ALA A 113 3.64 -0.75 -16.95
C ALA A 113 2.46 -0.51 -15.99
N ASP A 114 2.75 -0.40 -14.73
CA ASP A 114 1.95 0.18 -13.68
C ASP A 114 2.03 1.73 -13.77
N ASN A 115 0.99 2.42 -14.13
CA ASN A 115 -0.27 2.00 -14.76
C ASN A 115 -0.30 2.37 -16.26
N GLY A 116 0.87 2.42 -16.91
CA GLY A 116 1.03 2.82 -18.31
C GLY A 116 0.29 1.92 -19.31
N ILE A 117 0.08 0.63 -19.00
CA ILE A 117 -0.70 -0.28 -19.85
C ILE A 117 -2.19 0.09 -19.79
N GLY A 118 -2.72 0.41 -18.62
CA GLY A 118 -4.07 0.93 -18.46
C GLY A 118 -4.27 2.22 -19.25
N VAL A 119 -3.36 3.20 -19.08
CA VAL A 119 -3.39 4.46 -19.85
C VAL A 119 -3.36 4.20 -21.34
N ALA A 120 -2.45 3.34 -21.84
CA ALA A 120 -2.32 3.02 -23.26
C ALA A 120 -3.57 2.34 -23.84
N SER A 121 -4.24 1.51 -23.04
CA SER A 121 -5.50 0.86 -23.38
C SER A 121 -6.64 1.88 -23.54
N ILE A 122 -6.76 2.80 -22.61
CA ILE A 122 -7.74 3.89 -22.68
C ILE A 122 -7.46 4.75 -23.92
N MET A 123 -6.20 5.11 -24.18
CA MET A 123 -5.82 5.87 -25.39
C MET A 123 -6.24 5.12 -26.66
N ALA A 124 -6.05 3.79 -26.73
CA ALA A 124 -6.43 3.00 -27.90
C ALA A 124 -7.96 3.00 -28.13
N ILE A 125 -8.75 2.93 -27.06
CA ILE A 125 -10.21 3.03 -27.11
C ILE A 125 -10.64 4.43 -27.58
N LEU A 126 -10.02 5.49 -27.04
CA LEU A 126 -10.33 6.87 -27.43
C LEU A 126 -10.05 7.13 -28.91
N GLN A 127 -8.97 6.57 -29.47
CA GLN A 127 -8.61 6.71 -30.89
C GLN A 127 -9.47 5.87 -31.84
N SER A 128 -10.02 4.74 -31.35
CA SER A 128 -10.72 3.78 -32.19
C SER A 128 -12.01 4.35 -32.77
N LYS A 129 -12.33 3.90 -34.01
CA LYS A 129 -13.62 4.14 -34.67
C LYS A 129 -14.48 2.89 -34.77
N ASP A 130 -13.91 1.73 -34.47
CA ASP A 130 -14.52 0.42 -34.73
C ASP A 130 -14.88 -0.35 -33.45
N ILE A 131 -14.35 0.07 -32.29
CA ILE A 131 -14.66 -0.55 -31.00
C ILE A 131 -16.08 -0.15 -30.57
N ALA A 132 -16.92 -1.14 -30.26
CA ALA A 132 -18.24 -0.90 -29.68
C ALA A 132 -18.07 -0.52 -28.18
N HIS A 133 -18.57 0.65 -27.78
CA HIS A 133 -18.49 1.16 -26.41
C HIS A 133 -19.64 2.13 -26.11
N PRO A 134 -20.11 2.20 -24.83
CA PRO A 134 -21.02 3.25 -24.37
C PRO A 134 -20.34 4.63 -24.40
N ALA A 135 -21.00 5.67 -23.94
CA ALA A 135 -20.32 6.92 -23.64
C ALA A 135 -19.21 6.66 -22.59
N ILE A 136 -18.02 7.17 -22.86
CA ILE A 136 -16.83 7.00 -22.01
C ILE A 136 -16.39 8.34 -21.43
N GLU A 137 -16.09 8.33 -20.15
CA GLU A 137 -15.34 9.37 -19.45
C GLU A 137 -14.00 8.77 -19.04
N ALA A 138 -12.93 9.08 -19.79
CA ALA A 138 -11.57 8.63 -19.47
C ALA A 138 -10.98 9.56 -18.40
N LEU A 139 -10.74 9.05 -17.22
CA LEU A 139 -10.12 9.74 -16.09
C LEU A 139 -8.66 9.31 -15.97
N PHE A 140 -7.75 10.27 -16.10
CA PHE A 140 -6.34 10.07 -15.87
C PHE A 140 -5.92 10.86 -14.63
N THR A 141 -5.56 10.18 -13.57
CA THR A 141 -5.13 10.77 -12.30
C THR A 141 -3.62 10.98 -12.27
N ILE A 142 -3.15 11.73 -11.28
CA ILE A 142 -1.74 12.01 -11.04
C ILE A 142 -1.35 11.62 -9.62
N ASP A 143 -0.04 11.37 -9.40
CA ASP A 143 0.55 11.16 -8.08
C ASP A 143 -0.12 10.01 -7.30
N GLU A 144 -0.51 8.94 -7.98
CA GLU A 144 -1.05 7.75 -7.33
C GLU A 144 -0.02 7.15 -6.40
N GLU A 145 1.19 6.93 -6.89
CA GLU A 145 2.29 6.16 -6.33
C GLU A 145 2.89 6.74 -5.02
N THR A 146 2.66 8.02 -4.75
CA THR A 146 3.27 8.68 -3.58
C THR A 146 2.28 9.41 -2.68
N GLY A 147 1.09 9.76 -3.20
CA GLY A 147 0.17 10.55 -2.40
C GLY A 147 -1.28 10.47 -2.77
N MET A 148 -1.63 9.87 -3.92
CA MET A 148 -2.98 9.85 -4.49
C MET A 148 -3.58 11.26 -4.58
N THR A 149 -2.72 12.26 -4.85
CA THR A 149 -3.10 13.68 -4.84
C THR A 149 -4.17 13.98 -5.89
N GLY A 150 -4.06 13.31 -7.05
CA GLY A 150 -5.05 13.41 -8.12
C GLY A 150 -6.44 12.99 -7.67
N ALA A 151 -6.57 11.78 -7.13
CA ALA A 151 -7.84 11.25 -6.65
C ALA A 151 -8.41 12.08 -5.50
N LYS A 152 -7.56 12.51 -4.54
CA LYS A 152 -7.95 13.38 -3.41
C LYS A 152 -8.48 14.74 -3.85
N GLY A 153 -7.89 15.31 -4.91
CA GLY A 153 -8.27 16.61 -5.44
C GLY A 153 -9.43 16.60 -6.42
N LEU A 154 -9.83 15.44 -6.93
CA LEU A 154 -10.93 15.31 -7.89
C LEU A 154 -12.26 15.71 -7.24
N LYS A 155 -12.88 16.75 -7.76
CA LYS A 155 -14.16 17.24 -7.23
C LYS A 155 -15.33 16.39 -7.74
N GLY A 156 -16.37 16.24 -6.90
CA GLY A 156 -17.62 15.61 -7.31
C GLY A 156 -18.32 16.40 -8.45
N GLY A 157 -19.12 15.69 -9.27
CA GLY A 157 -19.89 16.27 -10.36
C GLY A 157 -19.16 16.45 -11.69
N LEU A 158 -17.88 16.13 -11.79
CA LEU A 158 -17.12 16.13 -13.05
C LEU A 158 -17.39 14.89 -13.91
N LEU A 159 -17.70 13.76 -13.26
CA LEU A 159 -18.03 12.49 -13.88
C LEU A 159 -19.51 12.16 -13.67
N SER A 160 -20.11 11.49 -14.66
CA SER A 160 -21.51 11.07 -14.68
C SER A 160 -21.68 9.56 -14.87
N GLY A 161 -20.58 8.82 -14.98
CA GLY A 161 -20.59 7.38 -15.22
C GLY A 161 -21.29 6.60 -14.11
N ALA A 162 -22.04 5.57 -14.49
CA ALA A 162 -22.64 4.64 -13.55
C ALA A 162 -21.64 3.61 -13.03
N TYR A 163 -20.64 3.28 -13.84
CA TYR A 163 -19.58 2.33 -13.54
C TYR A 163 -18.20 2.97 -13.72
N LEU A 164 -17.26 2.57 -12.88
CA LEU A 164 -15.85 2.88 -13.03
C LEU A 164 -15.07 1.56 -13.19
N LEU A 165 -14.31 1.46 -14.26
CA LEU A 165 -13.34 0.42 -14.51
C LEU A 165 -11.96 1.02 -14.25
N ASN A 166 -11.38 0.71 -13.11
CA ASN A 166 -9.99 1.00 -12.81
C ASN A 166 -9.12 -0.08 -13.46
N LEU A 167 -8.04 0.30 -14.12
CA LEU A 167 -7.21 -0.60 -14.91
C LEU A 167 -5.82 -0.79 -14.28
N ASP A 168 -5.79 -1.03 -12.96
CA ASP A 168 -4.60 -0.94 -12.13
C ASP A 168 -4.23 -2.22 -11.36
N THR A 169 -5.00 -3.29 -11.52
CA THR A 169 -4.67 -4.59 -10.97
C THR A 169 -3.52 -5.24 -11.74
N GLU A 170 -2.62 -5.93 -11.04
CA GLU A 170 -1.38 -6.50 -11.59
C GLU A 170 -1.43 -8.02 -11.86
N GLU A 171 -2.61 -8.66 -11.74
CA GLU A 171 -2.84 -10.07 -12.03
C GLU A 171 -4.01 -10.23 -12.99
N ASP A 172 -3.82 -11.00 -14.06
CA ASP A 172 -4.80 -11.08 -15.17
C ASP A 172 -5.97 -12.04 -14.92
N ASP A 173 -6.01 -12.68 -13.77
CA ASP A 173 -7.07 -13.56 -13.29
C ASP A 173 -7.79 -13.01 -12.05
N GLU A 174 -7.43 -11.80 -11.61
CA GLU A 174 -8.03 -11.13 -10.46
C GLU A 174 -8.95 -9.97 -10.86
N ILE A 175 -10.02 -9.81 -10.07
CA ILE A 175 -10.93 -8.66 -10.11
C ILE A 175 -11.01 -8.11 -8.70
N ASP A 176 -10.41 -6.92 -8.49
CA ASP A 176 -10.51 -6.23 -7.22
C ASP A 176 -11.84 -5.49 -7.11
N ILE A 177 -12.49 -5.65 -5.96
CA ILE A 177 -13.76 -4.99 -5.63
C ILE A 177 -13.70 -4.20 -4.32
N GLY A 178 -12.51 -4.07 -3.75
CA GLY A 178 -12.32 -3.37 -2.49
C GLY A 178 -10.86 -3.14 -2.17
N CYS A 179 -10.61 -2.16 -1.32
CA CYS A 179 -9.27 -1.90 -0.77
C CYS A 179 -9.33 -1.31 0.63
N ALA A 180 -8.25 -1.43 1.40
CA ALA A 180 -8.18 -0.80 2.70
C ALA A 180 -7.84 0.69 2.57
N GLY A 181 -8.56 1.51 3.33
CA GLY A 181 -8.10 2.83 3.74
C GLY A 181 -7.06 2.73 4.86
N GLY A 182 -6.53 3.86 5.27
CA GLY A 182 -5.58 3.93 6.36
C GLY A 182 -5.70 5.20 7.18
N VAL A 183 -5.16 5.16 8.39
CA VAL A 183 -4.94 6.31 9.25
C VAL A 183 -3.69 6.11 10.08
N ASP A 184 -2.84 7.11 10.08
CA ASP A 184 -1.68 7.17 10.94
C ASP A 184 -2.11 7.56 12.36
N VAL A 185 -1.77 6.72 13.34
CA VAL A 185 -1.94 7.00 14.76
C VAL A 185 -0.57 7.23 15.36
N SER A 186 -0.33 8.42 15.89
CA SER A 186 0.93 8.82 16.53
C SER A 186 0.69 9.11 17.99
N ALA A 187 1.42 8.46 18.88
CA ALA A 187 1.33 8.69 20.32
C ALA A 187 2.68 9.25 20.82
N PHE A 188 2.61 10.34 21.57
CA PHE A 188 3.77 11.09 22.07
C PHE A 188 3.66 11.28 23.59
N ARG A 189 4.78 11.15 24.30
CA ARG A 189 4.84 11.45 25.73
C ARG A 189 6.25 11.91 26.10
N GLU A 190 6.36 12.96 26.91
CA GLU A 190 7.57 13.27 27.67
C GLU A 190 7.58 12.41 28.94
N TYR A 191 8.75 12.03 29.41
CA TYR A 191 8.92 11.25 30.63
C TYR A 191 10.12 11.76 31.47
N ASP A 192 10.01 11.57 32.78
CA ASP A 192 11.08 11.89 33.69
C ASP A 192 12.19 10.85 33.66
N THR A 193 13.41 11.31 33.81
CA THR A 193 14.60 10.46 33.88
C THR A 193 15.31 10.62 35.21
N ILE A 194 15.93 9.54 35.66
CA ILE A 194 16.75 9.52 36.86
C ILE A 194 18.22 9.21 36.50
N PRO A 195 19.22 9.60 37.34
CA PRO A 195 20.57 9.10 37.18
C PRO A 195 20.60 7.57 37.22
N THR A 196 21.40 6.97 36.36
CA THR A 196 21.57 5.50 36.39
C THR A 196 22.01 5.02 37.77
N PRO A 197 21.37 3.94 38.34
CA PRO A 197 21.78 3.36 39.62
C PRO A 197 23.26 2.99 39.65
N THR A 198 23.96 3.28 40.73
CA THR A 198 25.41 3.11 40.86
C THR A 198 25.89 1.66 40.78
N GLU A 199 25.04 0.72 41.17
CA GLU A 199 25.34 -0.72 41.19
C GLU A 199 24.77 -1.44 39.95
N ALA A 200 24.44 -0.71 38.89
CA ALA A 200 23.89 -1.29 37.67
C ALA A 200 24.96 -1.78 36.67
N VAL A 201 24.59 -2.76 35.88
CA VAL A 201 25.27 -3.17 34.64
C VAL A 201 24.37 -2.87 33.45
N ALA A 202 24.96 -2.49 32.33
CA ALA A 202 24.19 -2.10 31.13
C ALA A 202 24.34 -3.11 30.00
N TYR A 203 23.24 -3.26 29.25
CA TYR A 203 23.15 -4.12 28.08
C TYR A 203 22.50 -3.40 26.91
N THR A 204 22.92 -3.78 25.72
CA THR A 204 22.16 -3.64 24.49
C THR A 204 21.37 -4.93 24.28
N LEU A 205 20.05 -4.85 24.34
CA LEU A 205 19.13 -5.93 24.00
C LEU A 205 18.63 -5.70 22.56
N SER A 206 18.76 -6.70 21.70
CA SER A 206 18.38 -6.58 20.29
C SER A 206 17.49 -7.74 19.86
N VAL A 207 16.34 -7.43 19.30
CA VAL A 207 15.46 -8.37 18.57
C VAL A 207 15.74 -8.19 17.09
N LYS A 208 16.10 -9.25 16.37
CA LYS A 208 16.43 -9.18 14.95
C LYS A 208 16.23 -10.50 14.22
N GLY A 209 16.45 -10.49 12.91
CA GLY A 209 16.31 -11.68 12.06
C GLY A 209 14.85 -11.98 11.70
N LEU A 210 13.93 -11.04 11.90
CA LEU A 210 12.53 -11.19 11.52
C LEU A 210 12.31 -10.97 10.02
N HIS A 211 11.26 -11.56 9.49
CA HIS A 211 10.87 -11.49 8.08
C HIS A 211 10.50 -10.05 7.67
N GLY A 212 9.67 -9.41 8.46
CA GLY A 212 9.05 -8.14 8.10
C GLY A 212 7.97 -8.33 7.04
N GLY A 213 7.75 -7.31 6.23
CA GLY A 213 6.77 -7.33 5.15
C GLY A 213 5.93 -6.06 5.11
N HIS A 214 5.00 -5.99 4.16
CA HIS A 214 4.06 -4.88 4.04
C HIS A 214 2.99 -4.97 5.12
N SER A 215 2.74 -3.85 5.84
CA SER A 215 1.81 -3.82 6.99
C SER A 215 0.34 -4.07 6.63
N GLY A 216 0.00 -4.09 5.36
CA GLY A 216 -1.32 -4.50 4.85
C GLY A 216 -1.27 -5.90 4.27
N MET A 217 -0.58 -6.09 3.13
CA MET A 217 -0.58 -7.33 2.37
C MET A 217 -0.03 -8.54 3.12
N ASP A 218 0.87 -8.35 4.08
CA ASP A 218 1.51 -9.44 4.81
C ASP A 218 1.04 -9.58 6.27
N ILE A 219 0.17 -8.67 6.75
CA ILE A 219 -0.23 -8.61 8.16
C ILE A 219 -0.91 -9.90 8.67
N HIS A 220 -1.55 -10.64 7.77
CA HIS A 220 -2.23 -11.91 8.07
C HIS A 220 -1.29 -13.12 8.11
N LYS A 221 -0.03 -12.98 7.68
CA LYS A 221 0.91 -14.11 7.56
C LYS A 221 1.50 -14.57 8.88
N GLY A 222 1.16 -13.91 9.99
CA GLY A 222 1.65 -14.26 11.32
C GLY A 222 3.12 -13.89 11.56
N TYR A 223 3.66 -12.96 10.78
CA TYR A 223 5.00 -12.43 11.02
C TYR A 223 5.08 -11.67 12.33
N ALA A 224 6.18 -11.82 13.03
CA ALA A 224 6.37 -11.15 14.31
C ALA A 224 6.69 -9.66 14.12
N ASN A 225 6.19 -8.85 15.06
CA ASN A 225 6.50 -7.43 15.16
C ASN A 225 7.61 -7.23 16.19
N ALA A 226 8.80 -6.76 15.77
CA ALA A 226 9.96 -6.60 16.64
C ALA A 226 9.70 -5.68 17.84
N ASN A 227 8.86 -4.64 17.68
CA ASN A 227 8.51 -3.73 18.77
C ASN A 227 7.66 -4.43 19.84
N LYS A 228 6.73 -5.28 19.44
CA LYS A 228 5.92 -6.08 20.37
C LYS A 228 6.76 -7.14 21.08
N LEU A 229 7.70 -7.77 20.38
CA LEU A 229 8.60 -8.73 21.00
C LEU A 229 9.57 -8.05 21.99
N MET A 230 10.14 -6.91 21.63
CA MET A 230 10.98 -6.12 22.53
C MET A 230 10.18 -5.70 23.77
N ASN A 231 8.98 -5.18 23.59
CA ASN A 231 8.13 -4.78 24.71
C ASN A 231 7.81 -5.97 25.63
N ARG A 232 7.52 -7.16 25.07
CA ARG A 232 7.27 -8.38 25.85
C ARG A 232 8.49 -8.77 26.70
N LEU A 233 9.70 -8.72 26.13
CA LEU A 233 10.94 -9.00 26.87
C LEU A 233 11.12 -8.00 28.01
N LEU A 234 11.01 -6.72 27.74
CA LEU A 234 11.19 -5.65 28.73
C LEU A 234 10.11 -5.73 29.83
N PHE A 235 8.86 -5.89 29.47
CA PHE A 235 7.75 -6.03 30.41
C PHE A 235 7.93 -7.23 31.33
N THR A 236 8.23 -8.42 30.79
CA THR A 236 8.42 -9.64 31.58
C THR A 236 9.62 -9.52 32.51
N CYS A 237 10.69 -8.88 32.09
CA CYS A 237 11.89 -8.70 32.90
C CYS A 237 11.72 -7.60 33.96
N SER A 238 11.02 -6.51 33.68
CA SER A 238 10.78 -5.45 34.65
C SER A 238 9.91 -5.88 35.84
N GLU A 239 9.10 -6.93 35.69
CA GLU A 239 8.34 -7.53 36.79
C GLU A 239 9.20 -8.40 37.73
N LYS A 240 10.42 -8.77 37.31
CA LYS A 240 11.27 -9.74 38.04
C LYS A 240 12.58 -9.14 38.53
N PHE A 241 13.07 -8.10 37.89
CA PHE A 241 14.38 -7.52 38.10
C PHE A 241 14.29 -6.01 38.24
N ASP A 242 15.27 -5.40 38.91
CA ASP A 242 15.45 -3.95 38.94
C ASP A 242 16.03 -3.47 37.60
N LEU A 243 15.15 -3.49 36.59
CA LEU A 243 15.45 -3.16 35.21
C LEU A 243 14.99 -1.74 34.89
N HIS A 244 15.92 -0.94 34.35
CA HIS A 244 15.59 0.38 33.82
C HIS A 244 15.92 0.49 32.34
N ILE A 245 15.10 1.27 31.61
CA ILE A 245 15.25 1.53 30.18
C ILE A 245 15.89 2.91 29.97
N ALA A 246 16.94 2.95 29.17
CA ALA A 246 17.56 4.22 28.73
C ALA A 246 17.10 4.61 27.33
N GLU A 247 17.07 3.67 26.39
CA GLU A 247 16.70 3.91 25.01
C GLU A 247 15.93 2.69 24.42
N ILE A 248 14.99 2.98 23.51
CA ILE A 248 14.39 1.98 22.60
C ILE A 248 14.40 2.60 21.20
N ASN A 249 14.82 1.80 20.21
CA ASN A 249 14.78 2.18 18.81
C ASN A 249 14.36 0.96 18.00
N GLY A 250 13.11 0.93 17.56
CA GLY A 250 12.58 -0.21 16.82
C GLY A 250 11.69 0.19 15.65
N GLY A 251 11.82 -0.55 14.55
CA GLY A 251 11.04 -0.35 13.34
C GLY A 251 11.48 0.86 12.51
N GLY A 252 10.60 1.28 11.59
CA GLY A 252 10.90 2.33 10.62
C GLY A 252 9.64 2.88 9.96
N LEU A 253 9.41 2.52 8.71
CA LEU A 253 8.27 3.00 7.92
C LEU A 253 6.94 2.46 8.46
N ARG A 254 5.90 3.29 8.48
CA ARG A 254 4.57 2.91 8.99
C ARG A 254 3.93 1.75 8.23
N ASN A 255 4.19 1.65 6.94
CA ASN A 255 3.67 0.59 6.08
C ASN A 255 4.53 -0.70 6.07
N ALA A 256 5.52 -0.80 6.96
CA ALA A 256 6.37 -1.99 7.10
C ALA A 256 6.22 -2.62 8.48
N ILE A 257 6.11 -3.96 8.53
CA ILE A 257 6.17 -4.73 9.79
C ILE A 257 7.60 -4.63 10.33
N PRO A 258 7.82 -4.19 11.58
CA PRO A 258 9.15 -4.03 12.16
C PRO A 258 9.94 -5.33 12.20
N ARG A 259 11.15 -5.30 11.64
CA ARG A 259 12.06 -6.46 11.58
C ARG A 259 13.08 -6.50 12.72
N GLU A 260 13.36 -5.33 13.28
CA GLU A 260 14.38 -5.14 14.30
C GLU A 260 13.92 -4.14 15.35
N SER A 261 14.33 -4.36 16.59
CA SER A 261 14.19 -3.41 17.70
C SER A 261 15.38 -3.57 18.64
N VAL A 262 15.91 -2.46 19.11
CA VAL A 262 17.08 -2.40 20.00
C VAL A 262 16.73 -1.56 21.22
N ALA A 263 17.12 -2.03 22.40
CA ALA A 263 16.99 -1.27 23.64
C ALA A 263 18.35 -1.20 24.38
N ILE A 264 18.60 -0.07 25.04
CA ILE A 264 19.66 0.08 26.03
C ILE A 264 19.02 0.02 27.40
N ILE A 265 19.42 -0.93 28.20
CA ILE A 265 18.85 -1.21 29.52
C ILE A 265 19.93 -1.35 30.59
N THR A 266 19.52 -1.17 31.83
CA THR A 266 20.36 -1.44 32.99
C THR A 266 19.66 -2.39 33.96
N VAL A 267 20.42 -3.18 34.67
CA VAL A 267 19.92 -4.14 35.69
C VAL A 267 20.86 -4.09 36.89
N ASP A 268 20.35 -4.33 38.11
CA ASP A 268 21.22 -4.46 39.30
C ASP A 268 22.30 -5.53 39.06
N LYS A 269 23.53 -5.22 39.41
CA LYS A 269 24.66 -6.13 39.17
C LYS A 269 24.53 -7.46 39.90
N ASN A 270 23.80 -7.50 41.04
CA ASN A 270 23.58 -8.71 41.79
C ASN A 270 22.56 -9.65 41.14
N GLU A 271 21.73 -9.12 40.25
CA GLU A 271 20.73 -9.85 39.48
C GLU A 271 21.23 -10.30 38.11
N LYS A 272 22.41 -9.86 37.69
CA LYS A 272 23.02 -10.06 36.38
C LYS A 272 22.84 -11.49 35.84
N GLU A 273 23.31 -12.50 36.59
CA GLU A 273 23.31 -13.91 36.10
C GLU A 273 21.87 -14.44 35.96
N ALA A 274 20.97 -14.05 36.86
CA ALA A 274 19.56 -14.44 36.81
C ALA A 274 18.88 -13.81 35.63
N PHE A 275 19.13 -12.53 35.37
CA PHE A 275 18.63 -11.78 34.21
C PHE A 275 19.10 -12.34 32.87
N GLU A 276 20.40 -12.61 32.73
CA GLU A 276 20.98 -13.23 31.52
C GLU A 276 20.31 -14.58 31.22
N LYS A 277 20.08 -15.39 32.26
CA LYS A 277 19.39 -16.68 32.15
C LYS A 277 17.92 -16.52 31.74
N GLU A 278 17.22 -15.52 32.28
CA GLU A 278 15.83 -15.24 31.93
C GLU A 278 15.70 -14.81 30.47
N ILE A 279 16.56 -13.90 29.99
CA ILE A 279 16.59 -13.51 28.57
C ILE A 279 16.87 -14.70 27.67
N ALA A 280 17.80 -15.60 28.06
CA ALA A 280 18.08 -16.81 27.29
C ALA A 280 16.83 -17.73 27.20
N GLN A 281 16.09 -17.89 28.31
CA GLN A 281 14.87 -18.69 28.31
C GLN A 281 13.78 -18.05 27.46
N LEU A 282 13.53 -16.76 27.63
CA LEU A 282 12.56 -16.03 26.81
C LEU A 282 12.89 -16.06 25.31
N THR A 283 14.19 -16.07 24.97
CA THR A 283 14.64 -16.26 23.58
C THR A 283 14.21 -17.60 23.02
N LEU A 284 14.41 -18.69 23.79
CA LEU A 284 13.97 -20.03 23.37
C LEU A 284 12.47 -20.12 23.21
N ASP A 285 11.71 -19.50 24.13
CA ASP A 285 10.26 -19.47 24.08
C ASP A 285 9.77 -18.75 22.80
N LEU A 286 10.34 -17.59 22.48
CA LEU A 286 10.00 -16.83 21.26
C LEU A 286 10.38 -17.62 20.00
N GLN A 287 11.57 -18.24 19.97
CA GLN A 287 12.00 -19.07 18.84
C GLN A 287 11.09 -20.28 18.64
N HIS A 288 10.56 -20.85 19.71
CA HIS A 288 9.59 -21.94 19.63
C HIS A 288 8.23 -21.46 19.13
N GLU A 289 7.72 -20.35 19.65
CA GLU A 289 6.42 -19.78 19.25
C GLU A 289 6.39 -19.38 17.76
N TYR A 290 7.48 -18.84 17.26
CA TYR A 290 7.61 -18.34 15.90
C TYR A 290 8.44 -19.23 14.95
N ALA A 291 8.67 -20.49 15.30
CA ALA A 291 9.54 -21.39 14.55
C ALA A 291 9.23 -21.52 13.06
N VAL A 292 7.95 -21.40 12.68
CA VAL A 292 7.48 -21.53 11.29
C VAL A 292 7.57 -20.22 10.53
N THR A 293 7.16 -19.12 11.15
CA THR A 293 7.06 -17.81 10.47
C THR A 293 8.35 -17.00 10.55
N GLU A 294 9.18 -17.23 11.59
CA GLU A 294 10.42 -16.48 11.86
C GLU A 294 11.60 -17.41 12.19
N PRO A 295 12.01 -18.30 11.27
CA PRO A 295 13.05 -19.31 11.58
C PRO A 295 14.42 -18.70 11.87
N THR A 296 14.63 -17.41 11.56
CA THR A 296 15.89 -16.68 11.81
C THR A 296 15.80 -15.70 12.97
N LEU A 297 14.66 -15.69 13.73
CA LEU A 297 14.47 -14.86 14.91
C LEU A 297 15.59 -15.08 15.92
N ASN A 298 16.18 -13.99 16.36
CA ASN A 298 17.24 -13.99 17.35
C ASN A 298 17.12 -12.80 18.31
N VAL A 299 17.36 -13.09 19.59
CA VAL A 299 17.47 -12.07 20.64
C VAL A 299 18.91 -12.06 21.13
N LEU A 300 19.57 -10.92 21.05
CA LEU A 300 20.95 -10.75 21.48
C LEU A 300 21.01 -9.82 22.68
N LEU A 301 21.72 -10.27 23.70
CA LEU A 301 22.07 -9.47 24.87
C LEU A 301 23.58 -9.26 24.87
N SER A 302 24.02 -8.01 24.81
CA SER A 302 25.46 -7.67 24.77
C SER A 302 25.77 -6.60 25.80
N PRO A 303 26.81 -6.74 26.61
CA PRO A 303 27.25 -5.68 27.51
C PRO A 303 27.54 -4.37 26.75
N THR A 304 27.17 -3.25 27.35
CA THR A 304 27.42 -1.91 26.78
C THR A 304 27.87 -0.93 27.87
N ALA A 305 28.25 0.29 27.47
CA ALA A 305 28.57 1.34 28.42
C ALA A 305 27.32 1.77 29.22
N LEU A 306 27.49 2.07 30.48
CA LEU A 306 26.43 2.59 31.32
C LEU A 306 25.92 3.92 30.76
N PRO A 307 24.61 4.06 30.52
CA PRO A 307 24.01 5.35 30.19
C PRO A 307 24.07 6.29 31.41
N GLU A 308 24.09 7.59 31.17
CA GLU A 308 24.10 8.56 32.29
C GLU A 308 22.76 8.59 33.02
N ARG A 309 21.66 8.43 32.28
CA ARG A 309 20.31 8.49 32.80
C ARG A 309 19.44 7.37 32.24
N VAL A 310 18.44 6.98 33.01
CA VAL A 310 17.43 5.99 32.65
C VAL A 310 16.05 6.56 32.92
N MET A 311 15.01 5.93 32.34
CA MET A 311 13.62 6.30 32.61
C MET A 311 13.28 6.03 34.07
N GLU A 312 12.45 6.91 34.65
CA GLU A 312 11.86 6.71 35.96
C GLU A 312 10.94 5.47 35.94
N ILE A 313 10.92 4.68 37.03
CA ILE A 313 10.33 3.33 37.02
C ILE A 313 8.81 3.32 36.82
N GLU A 314 8.07 4.25 37.46
CA GLU A 314 6.62 4.34 37.32
C GLU A 314 6.23 4.74 35.90
N GLU A 315 6.98 5.64 35.28
CA GLU A 315 6.84 6.06 33.88
C GLU A 315 7.11 4.90 32.90
N GLN A 316 8.16 4.11 33.21
CA GLN A 316 8.52 2.93 32.43
C GLN A 316 7.41 1.87 32.44
N GLU A 317 6.82 1.60 33.60
CA GLU A 317 5.73 0.65 33.71
C GLU A 317 4.51 1.06 32.89
N ASP A 318 4.14 2.34 32.92
CA ASP A 318 3.03 2.87 32.14
C ASP A 318 3.28 2.76 30.64
N VAL A 319 4.49 3.10 30.18
CA VAL A 319 4.89 2.99 28.78
C VAL A 319 4.84 1.54 28.30
N LEU A 320 5.42 0.61 29.06
CA LEU A 320 5.43 -0.81 28.69
C LEU A 320 4.01 -1.39 28.65
N ARG A 321 3.14 -1.02 29.61
CA ARG A 321 1.73 -1.42 29.63
C ARG A 321 0.96 -0.86 28.45
N ALA A 322 1.16 0.41 28.08
CA ALA A 322 0.52 1.04 26.94
C ALA A 322 0.86 0.32 25.62
N ILE A 323 2.15 0.09 25.36
CA ILE A 323 2.60 -0.64 24.17
C ILE A 323 2.09 -2.09 24.19
N TYR A 324 1.98 -2.71 25.36
CA TYR A 324 1.45 -4.06 25.50
C TYR A 324 -0.04 -4.13 25.17
N ALA A 325 -0.82 -3.18 25.69
CA ALA A 325 -2.28 -3.08 25.51
C ALA A 325 -2.66 -2.66 24.09
N ALA A 326 -1.85 -1.78 23.45
CA ALA A 326 -2.09 -1.32 22.08
C ALA A 326 -2.12 -2.51 21.11
N PHE A 327 -3.23 -2.62 20.37
CA PHE A 327 -3.47 -3.73 19.45
C PHE A 327 -2.48 -3.71 18.29
N ASN A 328 -2.00 -4.89 17.88
CA ASN A 328 -1.14 -5.08 16.70
C ASN A 328 -1.54 -6.34 15.95
N GLY A 329 -1.58 -6.29 14.63
CA GLY A 329 -1.96 -7.43 13.79
C GLY A 329 -3.37 -7.31 13.22
N VAL A 330 -3.96 -8.45 12.87
CA VAL A 330 -5.32 -8.54 12.32
C VAL A 330 -6.35 -8.37 13.43
N TYR A 331 -7.15 -7.31 13.34
CA TYR A 331 -8.22 -7.02 14.30
C TYR A 331 -9.54 -7.68 13.87
N LYS A 332 -9.85 -7.64 12.56
CA LYS A 332 -11.09 -8.18 12.02
C LYS A 332 -10.88 -8.74 10.62
N MET A 333 -11.46 -9.90 10.35
CA MET A 333 -11.54 -10.48 9.02
C MET A 333 -12.81 -10.03 8.31
N SER A 334 -12.78 -9.98 6.98
CA SER A 334 -13.95 -9.67 6.15
C SER A 334 -15.07 -10.70 6.39
N GLN A 335 -16.31 -10.20 6.44
CA GLN A 335 -17.49 -11.06 6.54
C GLN A 335 -18.02 -11.52 5.18
N SER A 336 -17.59 -10.86 4.11
CA SER A 336 -18.10 -11.09 2.74
C SER A 336 -17.11 -11.80 1.82
N ILE A 337 -15.81 -11.74 2.12
CA ILE A 337 -14.75 -12.37 1.34
C ILE A 337 -13.91 -13.23 2.29
N ALA A 338 -13.78 -14.52 1.97
CA ALA A 338 -12.99 -15.44 2.76
C ALA A 338 -11.50 -15.04 2.73
N ASP A 339 -10.80 -15.27 3.84
CA ASP A 339 -9.36 -15.03 4.02
C ASP A 339 -8.89 -13.58 3.84
N LEU A 340 -9.80 -12.63 3.58
CA LEU A 340 -9.48 -11.21 3.49
C LEU A 340 -9.45 -10.56 4.87
N VAL A 341 -8.38 -9.82 5.16
CA VAL A 341 -8.33 -8.92 6.33
C VAL A 341 -9.20 -7.70 6.06
N GLU A 342 -10.15 -7.39 6.96
CA GLU A 342 -10.93 -6.16 6.90
C GLU A 342 -10.19 -5.02 7.63
N THR A 343 -9.74 -5.28 8.88
CA THR A 343 -9.18 -4.27 9.77
C THR A 343 -7.92 -4.78 10.47
N SER A 344 -6.88 -3.97 10.49
CA SER A 344 -5.61 -4.29 11.14
C SER A 344 -4.89 -3.05 11.67
N ASN A 345 -3.90 -3.27 12.53
CA ASN A 345 -2.97 -2.24 12.96
C ASN A 345 -1.54 -2.78 12.98
N ASN A 346 -0.60 -1.91 12.67
CA ASN A 346 0.84 -2.16 12.78
C ASN A 346 1.49 -1.11 13.69
N ILE A 347 2.05 -1.54 14.83
CA ILE A 347 2.93 -0.71 15.65
C ILE A 347 4.28 -0.65 14.96
N ALA A 348 4.42 0.31 14.04
CA ALA A 348 5.49 0.35 13.06
C ALA A 348 6.81 0.84 13.62
N ARG A 349 6.77 1.81 14.54
CA ARG A 349 7.96 2.41 15.12
C ARG A 349 7.77 2.74 16.58
N VAL A 350 8.79 2.44 17.38
CA VAL A 350 8.89 2.85 18.78
C VAL A 350 10.26 3.51 18.97
N GLU A 351 10.24 4.73 19.45
CA GLU A 351 11.43 5.55 19.67
C GLU A 351 11.36 6.17 21.06
N LEU A 352 12.25 5.74 21.96
CA LEU A 352 12.34 6.21 23.33
C LEU A 352 13.76 6.66 23.57
N LYS A 353 13.95 7.96 23.85
CA LYS A 353 15.26 8.56 24.05
C LYS A 353 15.15 9.97 24.61
N ASN A 354 16.10 10.33 25.49
CA ASN A 354 16.28 11.70 25.98
C ASN A 354 15.05 12.34 26.64
N GLY A 355 14.22 11.57 27.32
CA GLY A 355 13.02 12.08 28.00
C GLY A 355 11.77 12.13 27.10
N GLU A 356 11.83 11.59 25.89
CA GLU A 356 10.71 11.55 24.94
C GLU A 356 10.45 10.12 24.45
N ILE A 357 9.18 9.75 24.34
CA ILE A 357 8.77 8.53 23.64
C ILE A 357 7.78 8.87 22.54
N ASN A 358 8.01 8.26 21.38
CA ASN A 358 7.17 8.35 20.19
C ASN A 358 6.79 6.96 19.72
N VAL A 359 5.50 6.70 19.54
CA VAL A 359 4.98 5.44 18.97
C VAL A 359 4.16 5.77 17.73
N TYR A 360 4.51 5.14 16.61
CA TYR A 360 3.85 5.38 15.33
C TYR A 360 3.19 4.10 14.85
N CYS A 361 1.88 4.18 14.62
CA CYS A 361 1.07 3.08 14.13
C CYS A 361 0.46 3.43 12.76
N LEU A 362 0.10 2.40 12.00
CA LEU A 362 -0.76 2.50 10.83
C LEU A 362 -1.92 1.55 10.99
N THR A 363 -3.11 2.12 11.13
CA THR A 363 -4.38 1.39 11.17
C THR A 363 -4.99 1.35 9.78
N ARG A 364 -5.42 0.18 9.33
CA ARG A 364 -6.02 -0.05 8.02
C ARG A 364 -7.39 -0.71 8.14
N SER A 365 -8.34 -0.31 7.27
CA SER A 365 -9.60 -1.03 7.12
C SER A 365 -10.27 -0.69 5.78
N ALA A 366 -10.98 -1.65 5.19
CA ALA A 366 -11.90 -1.39 4.08
C ALA A 366 -13.16 -0.63 4.55
N SER A 367 -13.54 -0.79 5.83
CA SER A 367 -14.69 -0.11 6.46
C SER A 367 -14.23 1.12 7.25
N GLU A 368 -14.76 2.29 6.90
CA GLU A 368 -14.39 3.56 7.53
C GLU A 368 -14.69 3.57 9.04
N THR A 369 -15.84 3.01 9.43
CA THR A 369 -16.24 2.94 10.85
C THR A 369 -15.35 1.99 11.65
N SER A 370 -14.97 0.85 11.08
CA SER A 370 -14.06 -0.11 11.73
C SER A 370 -12.62 0.44 11.82
N LYS A 371 -12.18 1.23 10.82
CA LYS A 371 -10.89 1.94 10.87
C LYS A 371 -10.83 2.89 12.06
N ASN A 372 -11.87 3.70 12.21
CA ASN A 372 -11.94 4.69 13.28
C ASN A 372 -12.07 4.02 14.67
N ASP A 373 -12.86 2.94 14.80
CA ASP A 373 -13.00 2.19 16.03
C ASP A 373 -11.65 1.60 16.52
N LEU A 374 -10.89 1.00 15.61
CA LEU A 374 -9.56 0.48 15.98
C LEU A 374 -8.57 1.61 16.29
N ALA A 375 -8.59 2.72 15.54
CA ALA A 375 -7.75 3.88 15.84
C ALA A 375 -8.09 4.46 17.23
N ASP A 376 -9.37 4.57 17.57
CA ASP A 376 -9.83 5.00 18.91
C ASP A 376 -9.44 4.00 20.01
N THR A 377 -9.47 2.70 19.72
CA THR A 377 -9.00 1.66 20.66
C THR A 377 -7.51 1.85 20.98
N ILE A 378 -6.68 2.13 19.96
CA ILE A 378 -5.25 2.38 20.14
C ILE A 378 -5.03 3.70 20.88
N ARG A 379 -5.76 4.76 20.52
CA ARG A 379 -5.74 6.04 21.24
C ARG A 379 -6.03 5.86 22.71
N ALA A 380 -7.12 5.17 23.04
CA ALA A 380 -7.53 4.94 24.43
C ALA A 380 -6.43 4.21 25.24
N ALA A 381 -5.76 3.21 24.64
CA ALA A 381 -4.68 2.50 25.31
C ALA A 381 -3.50 3.44 25.65
N PHE A 382 -3.12 4.35 24.75
CA PHE A 382 -2.04 5.30 24.98
C PHE A 382 -2.45 6.44 25.90
N GLU A 383 -3.65 7.01 25.75
CA GLU A 383 -4.15 8.09 26.61
C GLU A 383 -4.27 7.67 28.08
N LEU A 384 -4.64 6.40 28.37
CA LEU A 384 -4.65 5.84 29.73
C LEU A 384 -3.27 5.87 30.40
N ALA A 385 -2.20 5.86 29.61
CA ALA A 385 -0.82 5.99 30.07
C ALA A 385 -0.25 7.41 29.89
N GLY A 386 -1.10 8.42 29.72
CA GLY A 386 -0.72 9.83 29.66
C GLY A 386 -0.06 10.28 28.34
N PHE A 387 -0.21 9.55 27.24
CA PHE A 387 0.25 9.99 25.94
C PHE A 387 -0.72 10.99 25.31
N GLU A 388 -0.17 11.93 24.54
CA GLU A 388 -0.92 12.69 23.54
C GLU A 388 -1.01 11.88 22.26
N VAL A 389 -2.19 11.85 21.61
CA VAL A 389 -2.40 11.04 20.40
C VAL A 389 -2.95 11.88 19.27
N GLU A 390 -2.32 11.79 18.11
CA GLU A 390 -2.73 12.48 16.88
C GLU A 390 -3.08 11.48 15.77
N TYR A 391 -4.11 11.83 14.98
CA TYR A 391 -4.47 11.16 13.73
C TYR A 391 -4.06 12.00 12.53
N THR A 392 -3.29 11.41 11.62
CA THR A 392 -2.84 12.08 10.40
C THR A 392 -2.96 11.14 9.18
N GLY A 393 -2.79 11.69 7.99
CA GLY A 393 -2.69 10.90 6.76
C GLY A 393 -3.89 10.01 6.45
N SER A 394 -5.08 10.30 7.01
CA SER A 394 -6.27 9.47 6.78
C SER A 394 -6.70 9.48 5.33
N TYR A 395 -6.98 8.28 4.80
CA TYR A 395 -7.61 8.09 3.50
C TYR A 395 -8.67 6.97 3.60
N PRO A 396 -9.76 7.07 2.82
CA PRO A 396 -10.86 6.13 2.89
C PRO A 396 -10.53 4.79 2.26
N GLY A 397 -11.19 3.74 2.74
CA GLY A 397 -11.23 2.44 2.09
C GLY A 397 -12.29 2.36 0.99
N TRP A 398 -12.24 1.29 0.25
CA TRP A 398 -13.25 0.88 -0.70
C TRP A 398 -13.88 -0.43 -0.22
N GLU A 399 -15.07 -0.32 0.35
CA GLU A 399 -15.77 -1.47 0.93
C GLU A 399 -16.26 -2.41 -0.18
N PRO A 400 -15.93 -3.71 -0.13
CA PRO A 400 -16.32 -4.69 -1.15
C PRO A 400 -17.85 -4.81 -1.28
N LYS A 401 -18.36 -4.66 -2.53
CA LYS A 401 -19.78 -4.88 -2.89
C LYS A 401 -19.91 -6.13 -3.77
N VAL A 402 -20.05 -7.30 -3.15
CA VAL A 402 -20.08 -8.61 -3.84
C VAL A 402 -21.32 -8.80 -4.72
N ASP A 403 -22.35 -7.99 -4.56
CA ASP A 403 -23.62 -8.03 -5.33
C ASP A 403 -23.72 -6.92 -6.40
N ALA A 404 -22.67 -6.10 -6.58
CA ALA A 404 -22.64 -5.04 -7.57
C ALA A 404 -22.95 -5.53 -8.98
N GLU A 405 -23.73 -4.76 -9.75
CA GLU A 405 -24.12 -5.12 -11.12
C GLU A 405 -22.90 -5.21 -12.03
N ILE A 406 -21.97 -4.26 -11.90
CA ILE A 406 -20.73 -4.29 -12.71
C ILE A 406 -19.88 -5.51 -12.43
N LEU A 407 -19.79 -6.00 -11.20
CA LEU A 407 -19.06 -7.21 -10.87
C LEU A 407 -19.66 -8.45 -11.58
N LYS A 408 -21.00 -8.56 -11.61
CA LYS A 408 -21.68 -9.66 -12.32
C LYS A 408 -21.37 -9.65 -13.81
N ILE A 409 -21.41 -8.45 -14.42
CA ILE A 409 -21.07 -8.27 -15.84
C ILE A 409 -19.63 -8.71 -16.10
N VAL A 410 -18.70 -8.20 -15.30
CA VAL A 410 -17.26 -8.45 -15.47
C VAL A 410 -16.95 -9.94 -15.31
N LYS A 411 -17.48 -10.61 -14.28
CA LYS A 411 -17.34 -12.07 -14.09
C LYS A 411 -17.88 -12.87 -15.28
N GLU A 412 -19.10 -12.55 -15.71
CA GLU A 412 -19.73 -13.23 -16.85
C GLU A 412 -18.88 -13.08 -18.13
N GLN A 413 -18.34 -11.88 -18.39
CA GLN A 413 -17.49 -11.67 -19.56
C GLN A 413 -16.18 -12.44 -19.47
N TYR A 414 -15.56 -12.52 -18.28
CA TYR A 414 -14.34 -13.29 -18.06
C TYR A 414 -14.59 -14.79 -18.30
N GLU A 415 -15.63 -15.35 -17.70
CA GLU A 415 -16.01 -16.77 -17.84
C GLU A 415 -16.35 -17.13 -19.30
N ASN A 416 -17.08 -16.25 -20.00
CA ASN A 416 -17.42 -16.45 -21.40
C ASN A 416 -16.21 -16.43 -22.35
N LEU A 417 -15.21 -15.61 -22.05
CA LEU A 417 -14.01 -15.48 -22.90
C LEU A 417 -12.97 -16.55 -22.65
N PHE A 418 -12.77 -16.94 -21.40
CA PHE A 418 -11.63 -17.76 -21.00
C PHE A 418 -12.01 -19.14 -20.48
N GLY A 419 -13.30 -19.37 -20.18
CA GLY A 419 -13.78 -20.65 -19.64
C GLY A 419 -13.34 -20.93 -18.19
N GLU A 420 -12.86 -19.93 -17.49
CA GLU A 420 -12.37 -19.97 -16.13
C GLU A 420 -13.11 -18.95 -15.29
N THR A 421 -13.24 -19.20 -13.99
CA THR A 421 -13.81 -18.23 -13.05
C THR A 421 -12.69 -17.32 -12.51
N PRO A 422 -12.83 -15.99 -12.61
CA PRO A 422 -11.83 -15.08 -12.08
C PRO A 422 -11.84 -15.09 -10.55
N GLN A 423 -10.71 -14.77 -9.95
CA GLN A 423 -10.61 -14.54 -8.52
C GLN A 423 -11.19 -13.16 -8.20
N VAL A 424 -12.23 -13.11 -7.36
CA VAL A 424 -12.79 -11.84 -6.87
C VAL A 424 -12.12 -11.55 -5.54
N VAL A 425 -11.33 -10.50 -5.51
CA VAL A 425 -10.45 -10.17 -4.39
C VAL A 425 -10.68 -8.73 -3.92
N ALA A 426 -10.08 -8.41 -2.80
CA ALA A 426 -9.87 -7.04 -2.35
C ALA A 426 -8.49 -6.96 -1.70
N CYS A 427 -7.76 -5.90 -1.95
CA CYS A 427 -6.43 -5.74 -1.38
C CYS A 427 -6.48 -5.06 -0.01
N HIS A 428 -5.63 -5.49 0.91
CA HIS A 428 -5.49 -4.81 2.21
C HIS A 428 -4.41 -3.71 2.16
N ALA A 429 -4.41 -2.98 1.04
CA ALA A 429 -3.60 -1.79 0.74
C ALA A 429 -4.51 -0.71 0.16
N GLY A 430 -3.99 0.48 -0.15
CA GLY A 430 -4.77 1.56 -0.74
C GLY A 430 -4.89 1.43 -2.26
N LEU A 431 -6.04 1.82 -2.81
CA LEU A 431 -6.27 2.05 -4.24
C LEU A 431 -7.06 3.35 -4.40
N GLU A 432 -6.92 4.03 -5.52
CA GLU A 432 -7.63 5.29 -5.79
C GLU A 432 -9.16 5.13 -5.75
N CYS A 433 -9.68 3.94 -6.04
CA CYS A 433 -11.11 3.64 -5.96
C CYS A 433 -11.74 3.98 -4.60
N GLY A 434 -11.00 3.79 -3.50
CA GLY A 434 -11.46 4.19 -2.16
C GLY A 434 -11.72 5.68 -2.05
N ILE A 435 -10.79 6.48 -2.56
CA ILE A 435 -10.88 7.95 -2.54
C ILE A 435 -11.94 8.44 -3.54
N LEU A 436 -11.93 7.91 -4.75
CA LEU A 436 -12.89 8.27 -5.81
C LEU A 436 -14.33 7.96 -5.36
N GLY A 437 -14.55 6.84 -4.67
CA GLY A 437 -15.85 6.45 -4.13
C GLY A 437 -16.43 7.44 -3.13
N THR A 438 -15.63 8.22 -2.45
CA THR A 438 -16.09 9.29 -1.54
C THR A 438 -16.85 10.39 -2.29
N ASN A 439 -16.35 10.79 -3.46
CA ASN A 439 -16.96 11.82 -4.29
C ASN A 439 -18.06 11.27 -5.22
N TYR A 440 -18.06 9.97 -5.47
CA TYR A 440 -18.99 9.27 -6.37
C TYR A 440 -19.60 8.01 -5.70
N PRO A 441 -20.36 8.16 -4.59
CA PRO A 441 -20.80 7.04 -3.73
C PRO A 441 -21.79 6.08 -4.41
N THR A 442 -22.44 6.51 -5.51
CA THR A 442 -23.37 5.70 -6.28
C THR A 442 -22.73 4.99 -7.48
N MET A 443 -21.47 5.33 -7.80
CA MET A 443 -20.73 4.71 -8.89
C MET A 443 -20.23 3.33 -8.45
N GLU A 444 -20.62 2.28 -9.14
CA GLU A 444 -20.08 0.94 -8.90
C GLU A 444 -18.72 0.82 -9.57
N MET A 445 -17.76 0.21 -8.87
CA MET A 445 -16.36 0.15 -9.30
C MET A 445 -15.85 -1.29 -9.29
N VAL A 446 -14.95 -1.59 -10.21
CA VAL A 446 -14.11 -2.79 -10.22
C VAL A 446 -12.72 -2.41 -10.74
N SER A 447 -11.69 -3.13 -10.28
CA SER A 447 -10.34 -3.01 -10.84
C SER A 447 -9.90 -4.35 -11.44
N PHE A 448 -9.20 -4.29 -12.57
CA PHE A 448 -8.59 -5.45 -13.23
C PHE A 448 -7.47 -4.96 -14.16
N GLY A 449 -6.56 -5.85 -14.52
CA GLY A 449 -5.41 -5.46 -15.33
C GLY A 449 -4.63 -6.64 -15.91
N PRO A 450 -3.49 -6.39 -16.54
CA PRO A 450 -2.59 -7.43 -17.04
C PRO A 450 -1.64 -7.93 -15.94
N THR A 451 -0.97 -9.05 -16.17
CA THR A 451 0.07 -9.54 -15.27
C THR A 451 1.33 -8.67 -15.34
N ILE A 452 1.60 -7.93 -14.27
CA ILE A 452 2.80 -7.15 -14.03
C ILE A 452 3.56 -7.81 -12.88
N LYS A 453 4.86 -7.91 -12.96
CA LYS A 453 5.70 -8.48 -11.90
C LYS A 453 6.86 -7.55 -11.61
N GLY A 454 7.19 -7.45 -10.32
CA GLY A 454 8.29 -6.62 -9.85
C GLY A 454 8.04 -5.12 -9.99
N ALA A 455 6.77 -4.69 -9.99
CA ALA A 455 6.41 -3.28 -9.91
C ALA A 455 7.21 -2.54 -8.83
N HIS A 456 7.38 -1.25 -8.98
CA HIS A 456 8.17 -0.36 -8.10
C HIS A 456 9.66 -0.71 -8.00
N SER A 457 10.18 -1.52 -8.94
CA SER A 457 11.60 -1.89 -8.98
C SER A 457 12.14 -1.95 -10.41
N PRO A 458 13.48 -1.93 -10.61
CA PRO A 458 14.09 -2.17 -11.92
C PRO A 458 13.86 -3.58 -12.50
N ALA A 459 13.23 -4.48 -11.75
CA ALA A 459 12.80 -5.80 -12.20
C ALA A 459 11.38 -5.79 -12.80
N GLU A 460 10.72 -4.65 -12.85
CA GLU A 460 9.37 -4.48 -13.40
C GLU A 460 9.29 -4.97 -14.83
N ARG A 461 8.27 -5.80 -15.08
CA ARG A 461 7.98 -6.38 -16.38
C ARG A 461 6.52 -6.69 -16.54
N VAL A 462 5.98 -6.56 -17.74
CA VAL A 462 4.60 -6.92 -18.08
C VAL A 462 4.57 -8.09 -19.06
N ASN A 463 3.68 -9.05 -18.82
CA ASN A 463 3.53 -10.24 -19.67
C ASN A 463 2.76 -9.90 -20.95
N ILE A 464 3.33 -10.21 -22.13
CA ILE A 464 2.77 -9.85 -23.44
C ILE A 464 1.41 -10.52 -23.67
N ALA A 465 1.30 -11.83 -23.36
CA ALA A 465 0.06 -12.57 -23.55
C ALA A 465 -1.07 -12.09 -22.62
N SER A 466 -0.71 -11.69 -21.39
CA SER A 466 -1.68 -11.13 -20.44
C SER A 466 -2.22 -9.78 -20.87
N VAL A 467 -1.41 -8.94 -21.52
CA VAL A 467 -1.89 -7.67 -22.12
C VAL A 467 -2.92 -7.95 -23.22
N GLU A 468 -2.72 -8.98 -24.05
CA GLU A 468 -3.70 -9.35 -25.07
C GLU A 468 -4.99 -9.90 -24.45
N LYS A 469 -4.88 -10.71 -23.37
CA LYS A 469 -5.99 -11.24 -22.59
C LYS A 469 -6.78 -10.08 -21.95
N PHE A 470 -6.11 -9.20 -21.25
CA PHE A 470 -6.69 -8.00 -20.63
C PHE A 470 -7.42 -7.10 -21.66
N TRP A 471 -6.79 -6.86 -22.81
CA TRP A 471 -7.41 -6.07 -23.88
C TRP A 471 -8.73 -6.68 -24.38
N LYS A 472 -8.74 -8.00 -24.69
CA LYS A 472 -9.96 -8.71 -25.10
C LYS A 472 -11.05 -8.62 -24.04
N PHE A 473 -10.65 -8.74 -22.78
CA PHE A 473 -11.56 -8.66 -21.64
C PHE A 473 -12.19 -7.28 -21.50
N LEU A 474 -11.39 -6.22 -21.52
CA LEU A 474 -11.86 -4.83 -21.48
C LEU A 474 -12.84 -4.53 -22.60
N LEU A 475 -12.54 -4.95 -23.83
CA LEU A 475 -13.44 -4.74 -24.97
C LEU A 475 -14.77 -5.51 -24.82
N SER A 476 -14.73 -6.72 -24.28
CA SER A 476 -15.95 -7.50 -24.02
C SER A 476 -16.83 -6.84 -22.97
N ILE A 477 -16.24 -6.31 -21.88
CA ILE A 477 -16.98 -5.58 -20.87
C ILE A 477 -17.68 -4.37 -21.50
N LEU A 478 -16.94 -3.52 -22.22
CA LEU A 478 -17.51 -2.30 -22.83
C LEU A 478 -18.65 -2.60 -23.79
N LYS A 479 -18.56 -3.66 -24.57
CA LYS A 479 -19.61 -4.10 -25.51
C LYS A 479 -20.89 -4.55 -24.79
N ASN A 480 -20.76 -5.11 -23.58
CA ASN A 480 -21.85 -5.73 -22.83
C ASN A 480 -22.39 -4.85 -21.67
N ILE A 481 -22.01 -3.59 -21.59
CA ILE A 481 -22.60 -2.65 -20.62
C ILE A 481 -24.12 -2.57 -20.83
N PRO A 482 -24.96 -2.67 -19.76
CA PRO A 482 -26.42 -2.67 -19.87
C PRO A 482 -27.00 -1.35 -20.33
N ALA A 483 -28.25 -1.38 -20.77
CA ALA A 483 -29.02 -0.17 -21.07
C ALA A 483 -29.28 0.66 -19.80
N LYS A 484 -29.55 1.95 -20.01
CA LYS A 484 -29.93 2.91 -18.94
C LYS A 484 -31.27 2.53 -18.32
#